data_3a7da2bec0045cf5e40ab166b9f94b0b
#
_entry.id   3a7da2bec0045cf5e40ab166b9f94b0b
#
_cell.length_a   1.000
_cell.length_b   1.000
_cell.length_c   1.000
_cell.angle_alpha   90.00
_cell.angle_beta   90.00
_cell.angle_gamma   90.00
#
_symmetry.space_group_name_H-M   'P 1'
#
loop_
_entity.id
_entity.type
_entity.pdbx_description
1 polymer ?
#
loop_
_entity_poly.entity_id
_entity_poly.type
_entity_poly.pdbx_seq_one_letter_code
_entity_poly.pdbx_strand_id
1 'polypeptide(L)'
;MSSLMVLSRRAMVLGALSVPSLAYAQSGFDSWVASFKSRAHSRGISQRIIDAAFANVRYNAEVVERDRNQAEFRREIWDYLDLVVSESRVTNGRRAFRDNRRLLAEIEDRFGVPAAIVCAVWGMESAYGARRGDIPVIEALATLAYDGRRGRFFEQQLMAALRILEAGHVRSRNFVGSWAGAMGHTQFIPTSFEAYAVDFRGDGRRDIWSDDPTDALASTAAYLARFNWRRGMPWGVEVRLPSDFNFAQAGRDTTLMPSEWARQGVVGVDGRAVPDYGSAGILLPAGARGVALMTFANFRTIERYNASEAYVIGVGHLADRTAGGGPFVASWPRGDRGLSSAEAAELQRRLNAAGYNAGAVDGRPGPQTRAALRAWQSSVGLPADGRPTLHMLERLR
;
A
#
# COMPACT_ATOMS: atom_id res chain seq x y z
N MET A 1 20.47 64.50 18.84
CA MET A 1 21.58 63.54 19.11
C MET A 1 21.28 62.27 18.31
N SER A 2 22.05 62.10 17.24
CA SER A 2 21.93 61.07 16.24
C SER A 2 22.41 59.73 16.78
N SER A 3 21.71 58.67 16.47
CA SER A 3 22.27 57.31 16.53
C SER A 3 21.94 56.57 15.24
N LEU A 4 22.95 56.40 14.43
CA LEU A 4 22.93 55.66 13.16
C LEU A 4 22.77 54.19 13.46
N MET A 5 21.78 53.57 12.79
CA MET A 5 21.61 52.13 12.72
C MET A 5 22.43 51.61 11.53
N VAL A 6 23.47 50.84 11.82
CA VAL A 6 24.30 50.14 10.83
C VAL A 6 23.53 48.93 10.30
N LEU A 7 23.06 48.99 9.07
CA LEU A 7 22.49 47.85 8.33
C LEU A 7 23.62 46.89 7.90
N SER A 8 23.61 45.71 8.45
CA SER A 8 24.51 44.59 8.13
C SER A 8 24.24 44.06 6.72
N ARG A 9 25.27 44.16 5.85
CA ARG A 9 25.33 43.55 4.51
C ARG A 9 25.59 42.03 4.59
N ARG A 10 24.59 41.22 4.94
CA ARG A 10 24.66 39.75 4.86
C ARG A 10 23.31 39.12 4.49
N ALA A 11 22.80 39.43 3.33
CA ALA A 11 21.65 38.70 2.77
C ALA A 11 21.57 38.91 1.26
N MET A 12 22.54 38.39 0.51
CA MET A 12 22.40 38.28 -0.94
C MET A 12 23.49 37.36 -1.56
N VAL A 13 23.49 36.10 -1.20
CA VAL A 13 24.18 35.02 -1.99
C VAL A 13 23.54 33.69 -1.62
N LEU A 14 22.32 33.43 -2.04
CA LEU A 14 21.71 32.08 -1.97
C LEU A 14 20.72 31.79 -3.11
N GLY A 15 20.71 32.64 -4.16
CA GLY A 15 19.77 32.49 -5.28
C GLY A 15 20.37 31.98 -6.60
N ALA A 16 21.68 31.68 -6.69
CA ALA A 16 22.32 31.46 -7.99
C ALA A 16 22.89 30.06 -8.24
N LEU A 17 22.73 29.09 -7.34
CA LEU A 17 23.34 27.76 -7.49
C LEU A 17 22.38 26.63 -7.91
N SER A 18 21.07 26.87 -8.00
CA SER A 18 20.10 25.85 -8.39
C SER A 18 19.79 25.78 -9.89
N VAL A 19 20.03 26.85 -10.65
CA VAL A 19 19.69 26.93 -12.07
C VAL A 19 20.60 26.04 -12.96
N PRO A 20 21.93 25.95 -12.72
CA PRO A 20 22.79 25.09 -13.55
C PRO A 20 22.51 23.61 -13.42
N SER A 21 22.09 23.13 -12.24
CA SER A 21 21.80 21.71 -11.99
C SER A 21 20.51 21.23 -12.68
N LEU A 22 19.49 22.07 -12.77
CA LEU A 22 18.24 21.76 -13.46
C LEU A 22 18.44 21.75 -14.98
N ALA A 23 19.18 22.70 -15.53
CA ALA A 23 19.49 22.75 -16.95
C ALA A 23 20.33 21.53 -17.39
N TYR A 24 21.28 21.09 -16.57
CA TYR A 24 22.08 19.88 -16.84
C TYR A 24 21.23 18.61 -16.73
N ALA A 25 20.36 18.51 -15.74
CA ALA A 25 19.44 17.38 -15.60
C ALA A 25 18.48 17.29 -16.79
N GLN A 26 17.97 18.42 -17.30
CA GLN A 26 17.09 18.46 -18.46
C GLN A 26 17.83 18.01 -19.74
N SER A 27 19.05 18.46 -20.00
CA SER A 27 19.80 18.08 -21.21
C SER A 27 20.14 16.59 -21.24
N GLY A 28 20.50 15.99 -20.11
CA GLY A 28 20.70 14.55 -19.98
C GLY A 28 19.41 13.76 -20.16
N PHE A 29 18.30 14.28 -19.63
CA PHE A 29 16.98 13.70 -19.80
C PHE A 29 16.55 13.69 -21.26
N ASP A 30 16.74 14.78 -22.00
CA ASP A 30 16.36 14.88 -23.41
C ASP A 30 17.14 13.87 -24.27
N SER A 31 18.43 13.68 -23.99
CA SER A 31 19.25 12.67 -24.65
C SER A 31 18.81 11.25 -24.34
N TRP A 32 18.44 10.98 -23.08
CA TRP A 32 17.87 9.69 -22.66
C TRP A 32 16.52 9.43 -23.33
N VAL A 33 15.63 10.43 -23.39
CA VAL A 33 14.33 10.35 -24.07
C VAL A 33 14.52 10.03 -25.55
N ALA A 34 15.46 10.69 -26.25
CA ALA A 34 15.76 10.41 -27.66
C ALA A 34 16.16 8.93 -27.85
N SER A 35 17.06 8.42 -27.02
CA SER A 35 17.47 7.02 -27.02
C SER A 35 16.30 6.07 -26.71
N PHE A 36 15.44 6.40 -25.76
CA PHE A 36 14.27 5.60 -25.44
C PHE A 36 13.26 5.56 -26.58
N LYS A 37 12.97 6.69 -27.24
CA LYS A 37 12.11 6.76 -28.44
C LYS A 37 12.57 5.80 -29.54
N SER A 38 13.87 5.75 -29.82
CA SER A 38 14.46 4.83 -30.80
C SER A 38 14.21 3.36 -30.40
N ARG A 39 14.39 3.03 -29.11
CA ARG A 39 14.10 1.67 -28.60
C ARG A 39 12.60 1.33 -28.65
N ALA A 40 11.74 2.31 -28.39
CA ALA A 40 10.29 2.13 -28.46
C ALA A 40 9.85 1.84 -29.91
N HIS A 41 10.38 2.60 -30.86
CA HIS A 41 10.12 2.40 -32.28
C HIS A 41 10.59 1.02 -32.77
N SER A 42 11.79 0.60 -32.37
CA SER A 42 12.33 -0.74 -32.74
C SER A 42 11.52 -1.89 -32.12
N ARG A 43 10.71 -1.62 -31.08
CA ARG A 43 9.78 -2.59 -30.44
C ARG A 43 8.35 -2.48 -30.95
N GLY A 44 8.11 -1.80 -32.05
CA GLY A 44 6.84 -1.78 -32.77
C GLY A 44 5.87 -0.66 -32.35
N ILE A 45 6.32 0.32 -31.55
CA ILE A 45 5.50 1.51 -31.29
C ILE A 45 5.59 2.44 -32.51
N SER A 46 4.43 2.86 -33.03
CA SER A 46 4.40 3.75 -34.19
C SER A 46 4.98 5.12 -33.89
N GLN A 47 5.64 5.73 -34.90
CA GLN A 47 6.20 7.08 -34.74
C GLN A 47 5.13 8.09 -34.33
N ARG A 48 3.93 7.98 -34.87
CA ARG A 48 2.78 8.83 -34.53
C ARG A 48 2.48 8.81 -33.02
N ILE A 49 2.50 7.64 -32.39
CA ILE A 49 2.25 7.51 -30.93
C ILE A 49 3.43 8.07 -30.15
N ILE A 50 4.65 7.77 -30.56
CA ILE A 50 5.87 8.31 -29.92
C ILE A 50 5.84 9.84 -29.92
N ASP A 51 5.56 10.46 -31.06
CA ASP A 51 5.52 11.91 -31.19
C ASP A 51 4.41 12.52 -30.33
N ALA A 52 3.21 11.94 -30.35
CA ALA A 52 2.09 12.40 -29.53
C ALA A 52 2.33 12.21 -28.01
N ALA A 53 2.96 11.11 -27.60
CA ALA A 53 3.23 10.80 -26.21
C ALA A 53 4.31 11.69 -25.60
N PHE A 54 5.33 12.04 -26.39
CA PHE A 54 6.49 12.82 -25.92
C PHE A 54 6.46 14.30 -26.34
N ALA A 55 5.36 14.80 -26.92
CA ALA A 55 5.27 16.18 -27.41
C ALA A 55 5.60 17.25 -26.35
N ASN A 56 5.22 17.02 -25.11
CA ASN A 56 5.37 17.98 -24.00
C ASN A 56 6.09 17.39 -22.78
N VAL A 57 6.74 16.26 -22.91
CA VAL A 57 7.41 15.57 -21.79
C VAL A 57 8.67 16.34 -21.39
N ARG A 58 8.77 16.64 -20.08
CA ARG A 58 9.92 17.31 -19.46
C ARG A 58 10.35 16.54 -18.22
N TYR A 59 11.58 16.78 -17.79
CA TYR A 59 12.05 16.26 -16.51
C TYR A 59 11.24 16.89 -15.36
N ASN A 60 10.62 16.07 -14.54
CA ASN A 60 9.77 16.51 -13.44
C ASN A 60 10.45 16.23 -12.10
N ALA A 61 11.08 17.24 -11.52
CA ALA A 61 11.81 17.13 -10.26
C ALA A 61 10.89 16.77 -9.07
N GLU A 62 9.62 17.20 -9.09
CA GLU A 62 8.64 16.88 -8.03
C GLU A 62 8.36 15.36 -7.99
N VAL A 63 8.30 14.71 -9.14
CA VAL A 63 8.13 13.25 -9.23
C VAL A 63 9.28 12.52 -8.54
N VAL A 64 10.53 12.98 -8.74
CA VAL A 64 11.72 12.40 -8.09
C VAL A 64 11.71 12.66 -6.58
N GLU A 65 11.33 13.87 -6.16
CA GLU A 65 11.21 14.21 -4.76
C GLU A 65 10.19 13.31 -4.05
N ARG A 66 9.02 13.11 -4.62
CA ARG A 66 7.98 12.22 -4.10
C ARG A 66 8.45 10.76 -4.03
N ASP A 67 9.23 10.28 -5.03
CA ASP A 67 9.80 8.93 -5.01
C ASP A 67 10.81 8.73 -3.88
N ARG A 68 11.58 9.77 -3.53
CA ARG A 68 12.58 9.74 -2.45
C ARG A 68 11.96 9.92 -1.06
N ASN A 69 10.84 10.62 -0.95
CA ASN A 69 10.18 10.99 0.30
C ASN A 69 9.00 10.08 0.67
N GLN A 70 9.08 8.77 0.37
CA GLN A 70 8.05 7.81 0.76
C GLN A 70 8.01 7.61 2.30
N ALA A 71 7.52 8.62 3.02
CA ALA A 71 7.38 8.61 4.49
C ALA A 71 6.26 7.67 5.00
N GLU A 72 5.49 7.04 4.10
CA GLU A 72 4.28 6.28 4.43
C GLU A 72 4.54 4.97 5.18
N PHE A 73 5.77 4.46 5.16
CA PHE A 73 6.13 3.18 5.78
C PHE A 73 6.43 3.23 7.29
N ARG A 74 6.18 4.36 7.98
CA ARG A 74 6.54 4.54 9.39
C ARG A 74 5.35 4.76 10.33
N ARG A 75 4.12 4.68 9.82
CA ARG A 75 2.93 4.89 10.65
C ARG A 75 2.57 3.61 11.39
N GLU A 76 2.13 3.75 12.64
CA GLU A 76 1.49 2.65 13.34
C GLU A 76 0.19 2.26 12.63
N ILE A 77 -0.21 1.00 12.76
CA ILE A 77 -1.38 0.47 12.06
C ILE A 77 -2.66 1.26 12.35
N TRP A 78 -2.85 1.71 13.57
CA TRP A 78 -4.03 2.48 13.95
C TRP A 78 -4.06 3.87 13.33
N ASP A 79 -2.92 4.58 13.25
CA ASP A 79 -2.84 5.88 12.60
C ASP A 79 -3.09 5.77 11.09
N TYR A 80 -2.64 4.67 10.49
CA TYR A 80 -2.95 4.36 9.09
C TYR A 80 -4.43 4.10 8.89
N LEU A 81 -5.04 3.25 9.73
CA LEU A 81 -6.47 2.91 9.63
C LEU A 81 -7.38 4.12 9.90
N ASP A 82 -7.03 4.98 10.86
CA ASP A 82 -7.77 6.23 11.12
C ASP A 82 -7.85 7.12 9.87
N LEU A 83 -6.81 7.11 9.03
CA LEU A 83 -6.77 7.85 7.78
C LEU A 83 -7.60 7.16 6.68
N VAL A 84 -7.34 5.86 6.46
CA VAL A 84 -7.87 5.16 5.28
C VAL A 84 -9.25 4.54 5.50
N VAL A 85 -9.67 4.34 6.76
CA VAL A 85 -11.00 3.84 7.16
C VAL A 85 -11.74 4.87 8.02
N SER A 86 -11.46 6.16 7.81
CA SER A 86 -12.16 7.26 8.49
C SER A 86 -13.67 7.21 8.25
N GLU A 87 -14.47 7.76 9.17
CA GLU A 87 -15.94 7.80 9.02
C GLU A 87 -16.38 8.49 7.72
N SER A 88 -15.65 9.51 7.27
CA SER A 88 -15.91 10.14 5.98
C SER A 88 -15.64 9.19 4.82
N ARG A 89 -14.58 8.39 4.88
CA ARG A 89 -14.26 7.37 3.88
C ARG A 89 -15.32 6.28 3.83
N VAL A 90 -15.75 5.79 4.98
CA VAL A 90 -16.83 4.79 5.11
C VAL A 90 -18.15 5.33 4.58
N THR A 91 -18.53 6.56 4.93
CA THR A 91 -19.76 7.19 4.46
C THR A 91 -19.76 7.36 2.94
N ASN A 92 -18.63 7.82 2.38
CA ASN A 92 -18.46 7.91 0.92
C ASN A 92 -18.49 6.53 0.26
N GLY A 93 -17.91 5.51 0.92
CA GLY A 93 -17.94 4.12 0.45
C GLY A 93 -19.34 3.57 0.38
N ARG A 94 -20.12 3.74 1.42
CA ARG A 94 -21.54 3.32 1.45
C ARG A 94 -22.37 4.01 0.35
N ARG A 95 -22.08 5.28 0.07
CA ARG A 95 -22.73 6.01 -1.05
C ARG A 95 -22.28 5.42 -2.38
N ALA A 96 -20.96 5.34 -2.65
CA ALA A 96 -20.42 4.79 -3.90
C ALA A 96 -20.91 3.35 -4.15
N PHE A 97 -20.98 2.53 -3.10
CA PHE A 97 -21.52 1.17 -3.16
C PHE A 97 -23.01 1.13 -3.56
N ARG A 98 -23.85 1.99 -2.97
CA ARG A 98 -25.28 2.10 -3.34
C ARG A 98 -25.47 2.59 -4.77
N ASP A 99 -24.75 3.66 -5.12
CA ASP A 99 -24.89 4.31 -6.43
C ASP A 99 -24.46 3.39 -7.57
N ASN A 100 -23.52 2.47 -7.32
CA ASN A 100 -23.00 1.49 -8.28
C ASN A 100 -23.47 0.06 -8.00
N ARG A 101 -24.53 -0.13 -7.20
CA ARG A 101 -24.98 -1.44 -6.71
C ARG A 101 -25.18 -2.46 -7.82
N ARG A 102 -25.84 -2.06 -8.92
CA ARG A 102 -26.11 -2.97 -10.06
C ARG A 102 -24.82 -3.39 -10.74
N LEU A 103 -23.96 -2.44 -11.07
CA LEU A 103 -22.66 -2.72 -11.68
C LEU A 103 -21.79 -3.63 -10.81
N LEU A 104 -21.68 -3.32 -9.51
CA LEU A 104 -20.88 -4.10 -8.58
C LEU A 104 -21.41 -5.54 -8.42
N ALA A 105 -22.74 -5.73 -8.45
CA ALA A 105 -23.34 -7.06 -8.42
C ALA A 105 -23.01 -7.86 -9.70
N GLU A 106 -23.12 -7.26 -10.88
CA GLU A 106 -22.75 -7.89 -12.17
C GLU A 106 -21.25 -8.29 -12.18
N ILE A 107 -20.38 -7.46 -11.60
CA ILE A 107 -18.94 -7.73 -11.45
C ILE A 107 -18.70 -8.90 -10.48
N GLU A 108 -19.35 -8.88 -9.32
CA GLU A 108 -19.27 -9.98 -8.33
C GLU A 108 -19.72 -11.31 -8.92
N ASP A 109 -20.84 -11.32 -9.64
CA ASP A 109 -21.35 -12.52 -10.30
C ASP A 109 -20.35 -13.09 -11.30
N ARG A 110 -19.71 -12.21 -12.10
CA ARG A 110 -18.76 -12.62 -13.14
C ARG A 110 -17.43 -13.10 -12.60
N PHE A 111 -16.88 -12.43 -11.58
CA PHE A 111 -15.51 -12.69 -11.10
C PHE A 111 -15.45 -13.38 -9.74
N GLY A 112 -16.56 -13.48 -9.01
CA GLY A 112 -16.63 -14.14 -7.70
C GLY A 112 -15.96 -13.34 -6.56
N VAL A 113 -15.60 -12.08 -6.80
CA VAL A 113 -14.99 -11.19 -5.81
C VAL A 113 -16.10 -10.31 -5.21
N PRO A 114 -16.28 -10.27 -3.89
CA PRO A 114 -17.35 -9.50 -3.27
C PRO A 114 -17.34 -8.03 -3.69
N ALA A 115 -18.51 -7.50 -4.03
CA ALA A 115 -18.72 -6.11 -4.41
C ALA A 115 -18.10 -5.12 -3.41
N ALA A 116 -18.18 -5.42 -2.11
CA ALA A 116 -17.62 -4.59 -1.05
C ALA A 116 -16.08 -4.50 -1.11
N ILE A 117 -15.39 -5.59 -1.45
CA ILE A 117 -13.93 -5.62 -1.62
C ILE A 117 -13.51 -4.75 -2.82
N VAL A 118 -14.19 -4.89 -3.95
CA VAL A 118 -13.93 -4.07 -5.15
C VAL A 118 -14.14 -2.58 -4.83
N CYS A 119 -15.25 -2.25 -4.17
CA CYS A 119 -15.56 -0.89 -3.74
C CYS A 119 -14.52 -0.35 -2.74
N ALA A 120 -14.02 -1.19 -1.82
CA ALA A 120 -12.99 -0.79 -0.86
C ALA A 120 -11.64 -0.50 -1.54
N VAL A 121 -11.21 -1.33 -2.50
CA VAL A 121 -10.01 -1.02 -3.31
C VAL A 121 -10.18 0.32 -4.01
N TRP A 122 -11.32 0.58 -4.64
CA TRP A 122 -11.62 1.88 -5.24
C TRP A 122 -11.51 3.04 -4.25
N GLY A 123 -12.05 2.83 -3.05
CA GLY A 123 -11.93 3.81 -1.95
C GLY A 123 -10.50 4.06 -1.52
N MET A 124 -9.70 3.02 -1.38
CA MET A 124 -8.29 3.10 -0.98
C MET A 124 -7.44 3.82 -2.03
N GLU A 125 -7.61 3.46 -3.30
CA GLU A 125 -6.74 3.91 -4.38
C GLU A 125 -7.02 5.36 -4.81
N SER A 126 -8.28 5.73 -4.94
CA SER A 126 -8.62 7.05 -5.50
C SER A 126 -9.72 7.80 -4.77
N ALA A 127 -10.07 7.40 -3.53
CA ALA A 127 -11.22 7.97 -2.81
C ALA A 127 -12.51 7.94 -3.66
N TYR A 128 -12.80 6.78 -4.22
CA TYR A 128 -13.95 6.54 -5.11
C TYR A 128 -13.93 7.39 -6.38
N GLY A 129 -12.75 7.54 -6.98
CA GLY A 129 -12.55 8.29 -8.23
C GLY A 129 -12.29 9.78 -8.05
N ALA A 130 -12.35 10.31 -6.82
CA ALA A 130 -12.12 11.73 -6.57
C ALA A 130 -10.64 12.15 -6.71
N ARG A 131 -9.70 11.18 -6.66
CA ARG A 131 -8.25 11.43 -6.68
C ARG A 131 -7.56 10.41 -7.58
N ARG A 132 -7.77 10.51 -8.89
CA ARG A 132 -7.18 9.60 -9.89
C ARG A 132 -5.75 9.98 -10.30
N GLY A 133 -5.26 11.13 -9.84
CA GLY A 133 -4.01 11.75 -10.27
C GLY A 133 -4.19 12.61 -11.53
N ASP A 134 -3.28 13.56 -11.69
CA ASP A 134 -3.29 14.61 -12.72
C ASP A 134 -1.95 14.76 -13.43
N ILE A 135 -0.94 13.96 -13.05
CA ILE A 135 0.38 14.00 -13.68
C ILE A 135 0.37 13.18 -14.97
N PRO A 136 0.86 13.72 -16.09
CA PRO A 136 0.99 12.94 -17.32
C PRO A 136 1.82 11.67 -17.10
N VAL A 137 1.22 10.50 -17.37
CA VAL A 137 1.83 9.19 -17.07
C VAL A 137 3.17 9.01 -17.79
N ILE A 138 3.28 9.46 -19.06
CA ILE A 138 4.50 9.36 -19.83
C ILE A 138 5.62 10.20 -19.20
N GLU A 139 5.31 11.42 -18.76
CA GLU A 139 6.28 12.30 -18.09
C GLU A 139 6.77 11.71 -16.78
N ALA A 140 5.84 11.27 -15.92
CA ALA A 140 6.17 10.65 -14.64
C ALA A 140 7.10 9.43 -14.82
N LEU A 141 6.71 8.52 -15.70
CA LEU A 141 7.47 7.29 -15.94
C LEU A 141 8.82 7.53 -16.62
N ALA A 142 8.89 8.47 -17.58
CA ALA A 142 10.15 8.85 -18.22
C ALA A 142 11.13 9.45 -17.20
N THR A 143 10.63 10.35 -16.35
CA THR A 143 11.42 10.97 -15.28
C THR A 143 11.99 9.93 -14.31
N LEU A 144 11.16 9.01 -13.82
CA LEU A 144 11.58 7.97 -12.88
C LEU A 144 12.50 6.92 -13.51
N ALA A 145 12.29 6.63 -14.79
CA ALA A 145 13.18 5.73 -15.54
C ALA A 145 14.58 6.36 -15.71
N TYR A 146 14.63 7.66 -16.03
CA TYR A 146 15.87 8.42 -16.15
C TYR A 146 16.59 8.61 -14.80
N ASP A 147 15.88 8.92 -13.70
CA ASP A 147 16.47 9.07 -12.34
C ASP A 147 17.22 7.80 -11.89
N GLY A 148 16.81 6.64 -12.36
CA GLY A 148 17.58 5.40 -12.29
C GLY A 148 17.45 4.61 -11.00
N ARG A 149 16.88 5.15 -9.90
CA ARG A 149 16.73 4.42 -8.62
C ARG A 149 16.01 3.06 -8.80
N ARG A 150 14.98 3.03 -9.65
CA ARG A 150 14.27 1.84 -10.14
C ARG A 150 14.13 1.91 -11.67
N GLY A 151 15.16 2.42 -12.35
CA GLY A 151 15.08 2.81 -13.75
C GLY A 151 14.57 1.73 -14.68
N ARG A 152 15.08 0.49 -14.54
CA ARG A 152 14.63 -0.66 -15.36
C ARG A 152 13.12 -0.95 -15.16
N PHE A 153 12.62 -0.87 -13.94
CA PHE A 153 11.20 -1.07 -13.67
C PHE A 153 10.35 0.01 -14.33
N PHE A 154 10.73 1.28 -14.16
CA PHE A 154 9.97 2.39 -14.74
C PHE A 154 10.08 2.45 -16.26
N GLU A 155 11.20 2.04 -16.86
CA GLU A 155 11.32 1.88 -18.31
C GLU A 155 10.36 0.80 -18.86
N GLN A 156 10.16 -0.30 -18.13
CA GLN A 156 9.17 -1.31 -18.48
C GLN A 156 7.75 -0.74 -18.41
N GLN A 157 7.44 0.04 -17.37
CA GLN A 157 6.14 0.70 -17.25
C GLN A 157 5.92 1.70 -18.38
N LEU A 158 6.93 2.49 -18.72
CA LEU A 158 6.86 3.46 -19.82
C LEU A 158 6.61 2.78 -21.18
N MET A 159 7.26 1.66 -21.42
CA MET A 159 7.02 0.86 -22.64
C MET A 159 5.59 0.30 -22.68
N ALA A 160 5.08 -0.21 -21.58
CA ALA A 160 3.70 -0.65 -21.46
C ALA A 160 2.70 0.51 -21.66
N ALA A 161 3.01 1.70 -21.11
CA ALA A 161 2.20 2.90 -21.31
C ALA A 161 2.10 3.29 -22.80
N LEU A 162 3.18 3.17 -23.56
CA LEU A 162 3.13 3.42 -25.02
C LEU A 162 2.26 2.40 -25.76
N ARG A 163 2.30 1.11 -25.37
CA ARG A 163 1.42 0.09 -25.97
C ARG A 163 -0.06 0.34 -25.66
N ILE A 164 -0.38 0.84 -24.46
CA ILE A 164 -1.73 1.26 -24.11
C ILE A 164 -2.24 2.37 -25.04
N LEU A 165 -1.38 3.36 -25.33
CA LEU A 165 -1.69 4.43 -26.30
C LEU A 165 -1.83 3.89 -27.72
N GLU A 166 -0.93 2.99 -28.14
CA GLU A 166 -0.96 2.35 -29.47
C GLU A 166 -2.26 1.56 -29.69
N ALA A 167 -2.71 0.84 -28.65
CA ALA A 167 -3.97 0.10 -28.68
C ALA A 167 -5.23 1.01 -28.65
N GLY A 168 -5.06 2.32 -28.43
CA GLY A 168 -6.16 3.29 -28.48
C GLY A 168 -7.09 3.29 -27.27
N HIS A 169 -6.67 2.66 -26.15
CA HIS A 169 -7.50 2.62 -24.93
C HIS A 169 -7.69 3.99 -24.28
N VAL A 170 -6.72 4.89 -24.46
CA VAL A 170 -6.76 6.27 -23.96
C VAL A 170 -6.05 7.20 -24.94
N ARG A 171 -6.44 8.46 -25.00
CA ARG A 171 -5.74 9.50 -25.77
C ARG A 171 -4.63 10.12 -24.91
N SER A 172 -3.48 10.51 -25.50
CA SER A 172 -2.32 11.08 -24.79
C SER A 172 -2.72 12.23 -23.85
N ARG A 173 -3.62 13.13 -24.26
CA ARG A 173 -4.08 14.26 -23.43
C ARG A 173 -4.85 13.87 -22.18
N ASN A 174 -5.44 12.66 -22.13
CA ASN A 174 -6.22 12.13 -21.01
C ASN A 174 -5.42 11.08 -20.23
N PHE A 175 -4.17 10.82 -20.64
CA PHE A 175 -3.33 9.78 -20.05
C PHE A 175 -2.61 10.33 -18.82
N VAL A 176 -3.37 10.53 -17.77
CA VAL A 176 -2.91 11.06 -16.48
C VAL A 176 -3.05 10.01 -15.37
N GLY A 177 -2.29 10.20 -14.31
CA GLY A 177 -2.27 9.30 -13.15
C GLY A 177 -1.49 9.89 -11.99
N SER A 178 -1.03 9.03 -11.10
CA SER A 178 -0.19 9.42 -9.96
C SER A 178 1.23 9.78 -10.41
N TRP A 179 1.99 10.35 -9.48
CA TRP A 179 3.43 10.66 -9.68
C TRP A 179 4.27 9.41 -10.05
N ALA A 180 3.83 8.21 -9.69
CA ALA A 180 4.48 6.94 -10.01
C ALA A 180 3.88 6.23 -11.24
N GLY A 181 2.99 6.89 -11.99
CA GLY A 181 2.37 6.35 -13.19
C GLY A 181 1.25 5.33 -12.92
N ALA A 182 0.68 5.30 -11.71
CA ALA A 182 -0.52 4.53 -11.44
C ALA A 182 -1.75 5.28 -11.97
N MET A 183 -2.70 4.54 -12.58
CA MET A 183 -3.70 5.10 -13.50
C MET A 183 -5.12 4.81 -13.06
N GLY A 184 -6.00 5.79 -13.29
CA GLY A 184 -7.44 5.64 -13.24
C GLY A 184 -8.01 5.43 -11.83
N HIS A 185 -9.24 4.93 -11.80
CA HIS A 185 -10.03 4.77 -10.56
C HIS A 185 -9.39 3.84 -9.53
N THR A 186 -8.69 2.79 -9.96
CA THR A 186 -8.12 1.75 -9.09
C THR A 186 -6.60 1.65 -9.22
N GLN A 187 -5.97 2.69 -9.76
CA GLN A 187 -4.54 2.94 -9.74
C GLN A 187 -3.69 1.79 -10.30
N PHE A 188 -4.12 1.21 -11.42
CA PHE A 188 -3.31 0.21 -12.12
C PHE A 188 -2.02 0.82 -12.67
N ILE A 189 -0.89 0.16 -12.48
CA ILE A 189 0.33 0.47 -13.24
C ILE A 189 0.22 -0.09 -14.66
N PRO A 190 0.93 0.49 -15.66
CA PRO A 190 0.77 0.10 -17.05
C PRO A 190 0.89 -1.39 -17.35
N THR A 191 1.86 -2.09 -16.76
CA THR A 191 2.01 -3.54 -16.96
C THR A 191 0.85 -4.34 -16.34
N SER A 192 0.28 -3.90 -15.22
CA SER A 192 -0.91 -4.53 -14.65
C SER A 192 -2.14 -4.29 -15.51
N PHE A 193 -2.26 -3.09 -16.12
CA PHE A 193 -3.31 -2.81 -17.09
C PHE A 193 -3.24 -3.74 -18.28
N GLU A 194 -2.07 -3.90 -18.89
CA GLU A 194 -1.90 -4.82 -20.03
C GLU A 194 -2.31 -6.25 -19.68
N ALA A 195 -1.92 -6.73 -18.50
CA ALA A 195 -2.11 -8.11 -18.10
C ALA A 195 -3.53 -8.42 -17.59
N TYR A 196 -4.23 -7.46 -16.98
CA TYR A 196 -5.43 -7.74 -16.19
C TYR A 196 -6.63 -6.81 -16.46
N ALA A 197 -6.44 -5.68 -17.14
CA ALA A 197 -7.57 -4.81 -17.43
C ALA A 197 -8.54 -5.49 -18.40
N VAL A 198 -9.83 -5.29 -18.16
CA VAL A 198 -10.91 -5.87 -18.95
C VAL A 198 -11.81 -4.80 -19.55
N ASP A 199 -12.30 -5.04 -20.74
CA ASP A 199 -13.43 -4.35 -21.36
C ASP A 199 -14.71 -5.09 -20.90
N PHE A 200 -15.37 -4.52 -19.89
CA PHE A 200 -16.47 -5.23 -19.24
C PHE A 200 -17.76 -5.22 -20.06
N ARG A 201 -17.98 -4.16 -20.84
CA ARG A 201 -19.16 -3.99 -21.68
C ARG A 201 -18.96 -4.41 -23.13
N GLY A 202 -17.72 -4.63 -23.59
CA GLY A 202 -17.39 -5.08 -24.94
C GLY A 202 -17.46 -3.96 -25.98
N ASP A 203 -17.10 -2.73 -25.60
CA ASP A 203 -17.08 -1.58 -26.51
C ASP A 203 -15.77 -1.43 -27.30
N GLY A 204 -14.81 -2.34 -27.09
CA GLY A 204 -13.48 -2.36 -27.71
C GLY A 204 -12.43 -1.57 -26.94
N ARG A 205 -12.74 -1.02 -25.78
CA ARG A 205 -11.83 -0.26 -24.94
C ARG A 205 -11.79 -0.80 -23.51
N ARG A 206 -10.66 -0.60 -22.86
CA ARG A 206 -10.49 -0.86 -21.43
C ARG A 206 -10.31 0.50 -20.76
N ASP A 207 -11.41 1.24 -20.56
CA ASP A 207 -11.37 2.62 -20.06
C ASP A 207 -11.41 2.67 -18.53
N ILE A 208 -10.26 2.90 -17.92
CA ILE A 208 -10.14 3.07 -16.46
C ILE A 208 -10.01 4.54 -16.03
N TRP A 209 -10.02 5.50 -16.98
CA TRP A 209 -9.73 6.93 -16.77
C TRP A 209 -10.94 7.82 -16.75
N SER A 210 -11.99 7.48 -17.49
CA SER A 210 -13.22 8.29 -17.60
C SER A 210 -13.99 8.35 -16.28
N ASP A 211 -15.07 9.11 -16.24
CA ASP A 211 -15.91 9.20 -15.03
C ASP A 211 -16.76 7.94 -14.80
N ASP A 212 -16.96 7.13 -15.82
CA ASP A 212 -17.56 5.79 -15.68
C ASP A 212 -16.54 4.81 -15.09
N PRO A 213 -16.75 4.28 -13.88
CA PRO A 213 -15.79 3.38 -13.22
C PRO A 213 -15.89 1.92 -13.71
N THR A 214 -16.74 1.60 -14.66
CA THR A 214 -17.13 0.24 -15.03
C THR A 214 -15.92 -0.67 -15.27
N ASP A 215 -15.04 -0.30 -16.21
CA ASP A 215 -13.90 -1.14 -16.55
C ASP A 215 -12.84 -1.17 -15.45
N ALA A 216 -12.68 -0.09 -14.71
CA ALA A 216 -11.74 -0.04 -13.60
C ALA A 216 -12.15 -1.00 -12.46
N LEU A 217 -13.43 -0.99 -12.07
CA LEU A 217 -13.96 -1.87 -11.04
C LEU A 217 -13.94 -3.34 -11.49
N ALA A 218 -14.35 -3.60 -12.73
CA ALA A 218 -14.29 -4.93 -13.32
C ALA A 218 -12.84 -5.44 -13.43
N SER A 219 -11.90 -4.59 -13.83
CA SER A 219 -10.47 -4.93 -13.89
C SER A 219 -9.90 -5.26 -12.52
N THR A 220 -10.32 -4.55 -11.46
CA THR A 220 -9.94 -4.86 -10.08
C THR A 220 -10.42 -6.24 -9.66
N ALA A 221 -11.68 -6.57 -9.95
CA ALA A 221 -12.22 -7.89 -9.66
C ALA A 221 -11.53 -8.99 -10.48
N ALA A 222 -11.28 -8.75 -11.77
CA ALA A 222 -10.54 -9.66 -12.64
C ALA A 222 -9.12 -9.93 -12.12
N TYR A 223 -8.42 -8.88 -11.65
CA TYR A 223 -7.11 -8.99 -11.01
C TYR A 223 -7.17 -9.91 -9.78
N LEU A 224 -8.05 -9.64 -8.83
CA LEU A 224 -8.17 -10.43 -7.62
C LEU A 224 -8.58 -11.89 -7.92
N ALA A 225 -9.49 -12.10 -8.85
CA ALA A 225 -9.87 -13.44 -9.31
C ALA A 225 -8.68 -14.19 -9.94
N ARG A 226 -7.86 -13.51 -10.75
CA ARG A 226 -6.64 -14.09 -11.37
C ARG A 226 -5.62 -14.54 -10.32
N PHE A 227 -5.57 -13.85 -9.17
CA PHE A 227 -4.71 -14.21 -8.05
C PHE A 227 -5.41 -15.08 -7.00
N ASN A 228 -6.37 -15.91 -7.45
CA ASN A 228 -7.03 -16.96 -6.68
C ASN A 228 -7.90 -16.44 -5.54
N TRP A 229 -8.67 -15.38 -5.76
CA TRP A 229 -9.75 -15.03 -4.83
C TRP A 229 -10.68 -16.24 -4.66
N ARG A 230 -10.94 -16.61 -3.40
CA ARG A 230 -11.83 -17.74 -3.07
C ARG A 230 -13.18 -17.20 -2.67
N ARG A 231 -14.21 -17.48 -3.48
CA ARG A 231 -15.59 -17.06 -3.20
C ARG A 231 -16.07 -17.68 -1.87
N GLY A 232 -16.77 -16.90 -1.05
CA GLY A 232 -17.29 -17.36 0.24
C GLY A 232 -16.26 -17.40 1.39
N MET A 233 -14.97 -17.25 1.10
CA MET A 233 -13.92 -17.15 2.12
C MET A 233 -13.69 -15.68 2.48
N PRO A 234 -13.69 -15.30 3.77
CA PRO A 234 -13.35 -13.94 4.17
C PRO A 234 -11.85 -13.63 3.91
N TRP A 235 -11.49 -12.35 3.91
CA TRP A 235 -10.10 -11.91 3.93
C TRP A 235 -9.47 -12.14 5.31
N GLY A 236 -10.25 -11.87 6.36
CA GLY A 236 -9.90 -12.02 7.77
C GLY A 236 -11.13 -11.85 8.64
N VAL A 237 -11.03 -12.28 9.88
CA VAL A 237 -12.06 -12.17 10.91
C VAL A 237 -11.38 -11.72 12.20
N GLU A 238 -11.95 -10.73 12.90
CA GLU A 238 -11.45 -10.34 14.23
C GLU A 238 -11.76 -11.44 15.24
N VAL A 239 -10.74 -11.81 16.04
CA VAL A 239 -10.84 -12.89 17.03
C VAL A 239 -10.37 -12.44 18.39
N ARG A 240 -10.81 -13.15 19.41
CA ARG A 240 -10.29 -13.09 20.78
C ARG A 240 -9.36 -14.26 21.04
N LEU A 241 -8.21 -13.96 21.62
CA LEU A 241 -7.22 -14.97 22.03
C LEU A 241 -7.46 -15.34 23.49
N PRO A 242 -7.21 -16.58 23.89
CA PRO A 242 -7.21 -16.98 25.31
C PRO A 242 -6.00 -16.35 26.03
N SER A 243 -6.07 -16.25 27.35
CA SER A 243 -5.01 -15.62 28.17
C SER A 243 -3.68 -16.36 28.10
N ASP A 244 -3.69 -17.63 27.82
CA ASP A 244 -2.55 -18.54 27.68
C ASP A 244 -2.15 -18.80 26.23
N PHE A 245 -2.58 -17.93 25.29
CA PHE A 245 -2.26 -18.08 23.88
C PHE A 245 -0.76 -18.17 23.63
N ASN A 246 -0.36 -19.19 22.90
CA ASN A 246 1.05 -19.34 22.49
C ASN A 246 1.40 -18.40 21.34
N PHE A 247 2.00 -17.25 21.66
CA PHE A 247 2.40 -16.23 20.68
C PHE A 247 3.45 -16.69 19.68
N ALA A 248 4.12 -17.83 19.91
CA ALA A 248 5.01 -18.42 18.90
C ALA A 248 4.24 -18.95 17.68
N GLN A 249 2.94 -19.20 17.80
CA GLN A 249 2.06 -19.61 16.72
C GLN A 249 1.45 -18.41 15.96
N ALA A 250 1.61 -17.19 16.47
CA ALA A 250 1.15 -16.00 15.77
C ALA A 250 1.97 -15.75 14.51
N GLY A 251 1.29 -15.26 13.48
CA GLY A 251 1.85 -15.00 12.16
C GLY A 251 1.06 -15.72 11.06
N ARG A 252 1.56 -15.64 9.85
CA ARG A 252 0.91 -16.22 8.67
C ARG A 252 1.54 -17.52 8.19
N ASP A 253 2.58 -17.97 8.87
CA ASP A 253 3.28 -19.23 8.53
C ASP A 253 2.67 -20.43 9.25
N THR A 254 2.18 -20.25 10.47
CA THR A 254 1.38 -21.24 11.19
C THR A 254 -0.08 -21.10 10.79
N THR A 255 -0.61 -22.06 10.04
CA THR A 255 -2.01 -22.07 9.61
C THR A 255 -2.69 -23.35 10.06
N LEU A 256 -3.84 -23.19 10.74
CA LEU A 256 -4.72 -24.25 11.19
C LEU A 256 -6.15 -23.98 10.70
N MET A 257 -7.01 -24.98 10.73
CA MET A 257 -8.43 -24.77 10.50
C MET A 257 -9.04 -23.95 11.66
N PRO A 258 -10.02 -23.08 11.40
CA PRO A 258 -10.70 -22.33 12.47
C PRO A 258 -11.19 -23.20 13.63
N SER A 259 -11.70 -24.40 13.35
CA SER A 259 -12.08 -25.39 14.39
C SER A 259 -10.90 -25.86 15.23
N GLU A 260 -9.69 -25.92 14.69
CA GLU A 260 -8.46 -26.25 15.43
C GLU A 260 -8.01 -25.08 16.31
N TRP A 261 -8.11 -23.85 15.79
CA TRP A 261 -7.91 -22.63 16.58
C TRP A 261 -8.92 -22.53 17.73
N ALA A 262 -10.19 -22.88 17.47
CA ALA A 262 -11.25 -22.88 18.51
C ALA A 262 -10.95 -23.87 19.65
N ARG A 263 -10.39 -25.05 19.35
CA ARG A 263 -9.93 -26.00 20.37
C ARG A 263 -8.78 -25.45 21.25
N GLN A 264 -8.04 -24.47 20.75
CA GLN A 264 -7.03 -23.72 21.49
C GLN A 264 -7.59 -22.44 22.13
N GLY A 265 -8.92 -22.25 22.17
CA GLY A 265 -9.57 -21.10 22.78
C GLY A 265 -9.65 -19.84 21.93
N VAL A 266 -9.22 -19.86 20.67
CA VAL A 266 -9.36 -18.71 19.75
C VAL A 266 -10.77 -18.70 19.18
N VAL A 267 -11.52 -17.63 19.47
CA VAL A 267 -12.94 -17.50 19.07
C VAL A 267 -13.20 -16.14 18.42
N GLY A 268 -14.28 -16.01 17.66
CA GLY A 268 -14.75 -14.74 17.15
C GLY A 268 -15.05 -13.75 18.28
N VAL A 269 -15.14 -12.47 17.97
CA VAL A 269 -15.45 -11.42 18.96
C VAL A 269 -16.81 -11.62 19.64
N ASP A 270 -17.72 -12.36 19.02
CA ASP A 270 -19.01 -12.77 19.56
C ASP A 270 -18.94 -13.99 20.52
N GLY A 271 -17.75 -14.57 20.70
CA GLY A 271 -17.50 -15.73 21.54
C GLY A 271 -17.78 -17.08 20.87
N ARG A 272 -18.13 -17.10 19.59
CA ARG A 272 -18.38 -18.32 18.82
C ARG A 272 -17.14 -18.76 18.07
N ALA A 273 -17.06 -20.05 17.74
CA ALA A 273 -16.03 -20.53 16.83
C ALA A 273 -16.21 -19.90 15.44
N VAL A 274 -15.11 -19.46 14.82
CA VAL A 274 -15.13 -19.02 13.43
C VAL A 274 -15.39 -20.25 12.53
N PRO A 275 -16.28 -20.15 11.54
CA PRO A 275 -16.53 -21.26 10.61
C PRO A 275 -15.28 -21.69 9.83
N ASP A 276 -15.21 -22.96 9.43
CA ASP A 276 -14.09 -23.53 8.68
C ASP A 276 -14.08 -23.09 7.21
N TYR A 277 -13.77 -21.79 6.96
CA TYR A 277 -13.61 -21.25 5.61
C TYR A 277 -12.35 -21.77 4.90
N GLY A 278 -11.43 -22.42 5.60
CA GLY A 278 -10.13 -22.91 5.17
C GLY A 278 -9.07 -22.59 6.22
N SER A 279 -7.85 -23.08 6.01
CA SER A 279 -6.74 -22.81 6.94
C SER A 279 -6.45 -21.31 7.06
N ALA A 280 -6.19 -20.87 8.29
CA ALA A 280 -5.98 -19.47 8.64
C ALA A 280 -4.85 -19.29 9.65
N GLY A 281 -4.13 -18.18 9.55
CA GLY A 281 -3.12 -17.77 10.54
C GLY A 281 -3.63 -16.66 11.45
N ILE A 282 -3.06 -16.53 12.64
CA ILE A 282 -3.40 -15.46 13.59
C ILE A 282 -2.43 -14.30 13.42
N LEU A 283 -2.90 -13.19 12.93
CA LEU A 283 -2.13 -11.97 12.70
C LEU A 283 -2.35 -10.98 13.85
N LEU A 284 -1.27 -10.40 14.35
CA LEU A 284 -1.25 -9.44 15.46
C LEU A 284 -0.57 -8.13 15.02
N PRO A 285 -1.25 -7.26 14.28
CA PRO A 285 -0.62 -6.07 13.68
C PRO A 285 -0.03 -5.10 14.71
N ALA A 286 -0.59 -5.09 15.92
CA ALA A 286 -0.14 -4.28 17.04
C ALA A 286 0.34 -5.12 18.24
N GLY A 287 0.68 -6.38 18.01
CA GLY A 287 1.07 -7.33 19.07
C GLY A 287 -0.12 -7.77 19.93
N ALA A 288 0.17 -8.39 21.06
CA ALA A 288 -0.81 -9.01 21.96
C ALA A 288 -1.84 -8.04 22.54
N ARG A 289 -1.55 -6.74 22.55
CA ARG A 289 -2.39 -5.69 23.14
C ARG A 289 -3.34 -5.03 22.14
N GLY A 290 -3.28 -5.44 20.88
CA GLY A 290 -4.09 -4.88 19.79
C GLY A 290 -5.16 -5.85 19.28
N VAL A 291 -5.71 -5.50 18.13
CA VAL A 291 -6.63 -6.36 17.39
C VAL A 291 -5.92 -7.63 16.95
N ALA A 292 -6.56 -8.77 17.16
CA ALA A 292 -6.12 -10.06 16.61
C ALA A 292 -7.02 -10.43 15.42
N LEU A 293 -6.40 -10.84 14.31
CA LEU A 293 -7.10 -11.20 13.08
C LEU A 293 -6.78 -12.66 12.71
N MET A 294 -7.80 -13.45 12.50
CA MET A 294 -7.69 -14.74 11.82
C MET A 294 -7.72 -14.45 10.32
N THR A 295 -6.59 -14.62 9.62
CA THR A 295 -6.42 -14.25 8.20
C THR A 295 -6.42 -15.46 7.31
N PHE A 296 -7.15 -15.38 6.18
CA PHE A 296 -7.35 -16.47 5.24
C PHE A 296 -6.56 -16.25 3.92
N ALA A 297 -6.71 -17.16 2.97
CA ALA A 297 -6.01 -17.07 1.69
C ALA A 297 -6.33 -15.76 0.93
N ASN A 298 -7.54 -15.21 1.06
CA ASN A 298 -7.93 -13.96 0.42
C ASN A 298 -7.16 -12.74 0.94
N PHE A 299 -6.60 -12.78 2.15
CA PHE A 299 -5.65 -11.80 2.63
C PHE A 299 -4.44 -11.70 1.69
N ARG A 300 -3.85 -12.84 1.32
CA ARG A 300 -2.71 -12.90 0.39
C ARG A 300 -3.09 -12.46 -1.03
N THR A 301 -4.35 -12.63 -1.41
CA THR A 301 -4.84 -12.15 -2.71
C THR A 301 -4.90 -10.62 -2.76
N ILE A 302 -5.38 -9.96 -1.69
CA ILE A 302 -5.34 -8.49 -1.60
C ILE A 302 -3.88 -7.99 -1.56
N GLU A 303 -2.99 -8.70 -0.88
CA GLU A 303 -1.55 -8.39 -0.78
C GLU A 303 -0.86 -8.33 -2.16
N ARG A 304 -1.41 -9.04 -3.18
CA ARG A 304 -0.92 -8.93 -4.56
C ARG A 304 -1.17 -7.55 -5.18
N TYR A 305 -2.22 -6.88 -4.73
CA TYR A 305 -2.51 -5.51 -5.17
C TYR A 305 -1.50 -4.52 -4.56
N ASN A 306 -1.26 -4.65 -3.26
CA ASN A 306 -0.24 -3.90 -2.53
C ASN A 306 0.29 -4.75 -1.38
N ALA A 307 1.62 -4.95 -1.33
CA ALA A 307 2.28 -5.84 -0.39
C ALA A 307 2.32 -5.33 1.08
N SER A 308 1.73 -4.18 1.37
CA SER A 308 1.63 -3.65 2.73
C SER A 308 0.54 -4.37 3.52
N GLU A 309 0.90 -4.99 4.65
CA GLU A 309 -0.07 -5.59 5.59
C GLU A 309 -1.13 -4.58 6.05
N ALA A 310 -0.72 -3.35 6.33
CA ALA A 310 -1.64 -2.27 6.71
C ALA A 310 -2.65 -1.95 5.59
N TYR A 311 -2.20 -1.99 4.33
CA TYR A 311 -3.09 -1.82 3.18
C TYR A 311 -4.13 -2.93 3.11
N VAL A 312 -3.73 -4.19 3.26
CA VAL A 312 -4.65 -5.34 3.21
C VAL A 312 -5.72 -5.22 4.30
N ILE A 313 -5.31 -4.91 5.54
CA ILE A 313 -6.23 -4.68 6.66
C ILE A 313 -7.15 -3.48 6.36
N GLY A 314 -6.59 -2.40 5.78
CA GLY A 314 -7.36 -1.22 5.38
C GLY A 314 -8.44 -1.55 4.35
N VAL A 315 -8.09 -2.28 3.27
CA VAL A 315 -9.06 -2.74 2.25
C VAL A 315 -10.13 -3.62 2.88
N GLY A 316 -9.72 -4.65 3.62
CA GLY A 316 -10.64 -5.60 4.24
C GLY A 316 -11.60 -4.92 5.22
N HIS A 317 -11.06 -4.13 6.14
CA HIS A 317 -11.87 -3.41 7.12
C HIS A 317 -12.79 -2.37 6.47
N LEU A 318 -12.31 -1.61 5.45
CA LEU A 318 -13.16 -0.68 4.70
C LEU A 318 -14.29 -1.42 3.97
N ALA A 319 -14.02 -2.61 3.43
CA ALA A 319 -15.04 -3.43 2.78
C ALA A 319 -16.13 -3.85 3.80
N ASP A 320 -15.73 -4.37 4.96
CA ASP A 320 -16.65 -4.78 6.02
C ASP A 320 -17.50 -3.59 6.50
N ARG A 321 -16.87 -2.42 6.73
CA ARG A 321 -17.57 -1.19 7.13
C ARG A 321 -18.53 -0.67 6.05
N THR A 322 -18.17 -0.79 4.79
CA THR A 322 -19.01 -0.41 3.64
C THR A 322 -20.21 -1.33 3.52
N ALA A 323 -20.04 -2.62 3.77
CA ALA A 323 -21.10 -3.61 3.79
C ALA A 323 -22.04 -3.54 5.02
N GLY A 324 -21.78 -2.62 5.97
CA GLY A 324 -22.64 -2.42 7.16
C GLY A 324 -22.04 -2.93 8.46
N GLY A 325 -20.84 -3.52 8.43
CA GLY A 325 -20.12 -3.95 9.63
C GLY A 325 -19.71 -2.79 10.54
N GLY A 326 -19.42 -3.11 11.80
CA GLY A 326 -18.92 -2.18 12.82
C GLY A 326 -17.41 -1.95 12.73
N PRO A 327 -16.86 -1.05 13.58
CA PRO A 327 -15.42 -0.97 13.79
C PRO A 327 -14.90 -2.25 14.47
N PHE A 328 -13.57 -2.41 14.50
CA PHE A 328 -12.96 -3.44 15.33
C PHE A 328 -13.41 -3.30 16.79
N VAL A 329 -13.63 -4.44 17.45
CA VAL A 329 -14.12 -4.51 18.84
C VAL A 329 -12.96 -4.30 19.82
N ALA A 330 -11.81 -4.92 19.55
CA ALA A 330 -10.62 -4.72 20.36
C ALA A 330 -10.00 -3.34 20.13
N SER A 331 -9.43 -2.78 21.19
CA SER A 331 -8.76 -1.47 21.12
C SER A 331 -7.34 -1.59 20.60
N TRP A 332 -6.86 -0.54 19.94
CA TRP A 332 -5.47 -0.40 19.59
C TRP A 332 -4.66 0.16 20.77
N PRO A 333 -3.40 -0.28 20.97
CA PRO A 333 -2.53 0.22 22.04
C PRO A 333 -1.96 1.59 21.68
N ARG A 334 -2.85 2.59 21.54
CA ARG A 334 -2.48 3.96 21.21
C ARG A 334 -1.50 4.51 22.25
N GLY A 335 -0.44 5.15 21.78
CA GLY A 335 0.66 5.62 22.65
C GLY A 335 1.79 4.62 22.85
N ASP A 336 1.62 3.33 22.54
CA ASP A 336 2.70 2.34 22.56
C ASP A 336 3.32 2.21 21.16
N ARG A 337 4.05 3.21 20.75
CA ARG A 337 4.70 3.27 19.43
C ARG A 337 5.88 2.32 19.31
N GLY A 338 6.24 2.02 18.06
CA GLY A 338 7.50 1.39 17.73
C GLY A 338 8.72 2.24 18.17
N LEU A 339 9.88 1.62 18.20
CA LEU A 339 11.13 2.23 18.64
C LEU A 339 11.82 2.98 17.48
N SER A 340 12.43 4.12 17.80
CA SER A 340 13.46 4.71 16.95
C SER A 340 14.70 3.81 16.90
N SER A 341 15.60 4.01 15.93
CA SER A 341 16.84 3.21 15.83
C SER A 341 17.69 3.30 17.11
N ALA A 342 17.75 4.46 17.76
CA ALA A 342 18.49 4.65 19.00
C ALA A 342 17.86 3.85 20.16
N GLU A 343 16.54 3.91 20.30
CA GLU A 343 15.77 3.15 21.30
C GLU A 343 15.83 1.65 21.04
N ALA A 344 15.80 1.23 19.77
CA ALA A 344 15.96 -0.17 19.41
C ALA A 344 17.35 -0.70 19.75
N ALA A 345 18.41 0.09 19.54
CA ALA A 345 19.76 -0.25 19.98
C ALA A 345 19.84 -0.32 21.52
N GLU A 346 19.15 0.56 22.25
CA GLU A 346 19.06 0.47 23.70
C GLU A 346 18.38 -0.83 24.14
N LEU A 347 17.24 -1.18 23.52
CA LEU A 347 16.54 -2.43 23.79
C LEU A 347 17.47 -3.65 23.60
N GLN A 348 18.18 -3.69 22.47
CA GLN A 348 19.13 -4.78 22.17
C GLN A 348 20.23 -4.87 23.23
N ARG A 349 20.85 -3.74 23.66
CA ARG A 349 21.85 -3.72 24.71
C ARG A 349 21.32 -4.27 26.04
N ARG A 350 20.11 -3.83 26.45
CA ARG A 350 19.50 -4.25 27.70
C ARG A 350 19.12 -5.73 27.72
N LEU A 351 18.56 -6.23 26.62
CA LEU A 351 18.28 -7.67 26.47
C LEU A 351 19.57 -8.50 26.57
N ASN A 352 20.64 -8.08 25.88
CA ASN A 352 21.94 -8.77 25.96
C ASN A 352 22.52 -8.70 27.38
N ALA A 353 22.45 -7.56 28.08
CA ALA A 353 22.91 -7.43 29.47
C ALA A 353 22.08 -8.27 30.43
N ALA A 354 20.81 -8.50 30.17
CA ALA A 354 19.94 -9.38 30.94
C ALA A 354 20.09 -10.87 30.58
N GLY A 355 21.04 -11.23 29.71
CA GLY A 355 21.32 -12.61 29.33
C GLY A 355 20.49 -13.17 28.18
N TYR A 356 19.68 -12.34 27.51
CA TYR A 356 18.90 -12.72 26.34
C TYR A 356 19.66 -12.33 25.08
N ASN A 357 19.96 -13.29 24.21
CA ASN A 357 20.76 -13.06 23.01
C ASN A 357 19.93 -12.30 21.95
N ALA A 358 19.94 -10.96 22.01
CA ALA A 358 19.26 -10.10 21.05
C ALA A 358 20.04 -9.85 19.75
N GLY A 359 21.24 -10.41 19.63
CA GLY A 359 22.14 -10.24 18.49
C GLY A 359 22.93 -8.93 18.54
N ALA A 360 23.35 -8.47 17.37
CA ALA A 360 24.11 -7.22 17.24
C ALA A 360 23.27 -6.01 17.65
N VAL A 361 23.94 -5.02 18.25
CA VAL A 361 23.32 -3.75 18.64
C VAL A 361 23.38 -2.79 17.45
N ASP A 362 22.48 -2.98 16.49
CA ASP A 362 22.42 -2.25 15.20
C ASP A 362 21.23 -1.31 15.07
N GLY A 363 20.36 -1.26 16.10
CA GLY A 363 19.13 -0.46 16.08
C GLY A 363 18.05 -0.97 15.12
N ARG A 364 18.15 -2.23 14.69
CA ARG A 364 17.22 -2.90 13.77
C ARG A 364 16.69 -4.20 14.40
N PRO A 365 15.55 -4.18 15.08
CA PRO A 365 15.00 -5.38 15.74
C PRO A 365 14.63 -6.46 14.72
N GLY A 366 15.58 -7.35 14.44
CA GLY A 366 15.42 -8.50 13.56
C GLY A 366 14.80 -9.71 14.29
N PRO A 367 14.71 -10.88 13.62
CA PRO A 367 14.16 -12.11 14.20
C PRO A 367 14.81 -12.50 15.53
N GLN A 368 16.15 -12.35 15.66
CA GLN A 368 16.89 -12.67 16.87
C GLN A 368 16.53 -11.75 18.04
N THR A 369 16.45 -10.42 17.80
CA THR A 369 15.99 -9.44 18.80
C THR A 369 14.57 -9.75 19.27
N ARG A 370 13.66 -10.09 18.35
CA ARG A 370 12.26 -10.45 18.68
C ARG A 370 12.19 -11.76 19.48
N ALA A 371 13.03 -12.74 19.17
CA ALA A 371 13.11 -13.99 19.94
C ALA A 371 13.60 -13.74 21.37
N ALA A 372 14.67 -12.94 21.53
CA ALA A 372 15.19 -12.52 22.84
C ALA A 372 14.13 -11.76 23.66
N LEU A 373 13.39 -10.85 23.00
CA LEU A 373 12.32 -10.12 23.65
C LEU A 373 11.19 -11.06 24.11
N ARG A 374 10.77 -12.03 23.29
CA ARG A 374 9.80 -13.06 23.69
C ARG A 374 10.26 -13.85 24.91
N ALA A 375 11.53 -14.28 24.92
CA ALA A 375 12.08 -15.02 26.06
C ALA A 375 12.05 -14.18 27.35
N TRP A 376 12.43 -12.90 27.25
CA TRP A 376 12.32 -11.98 28.37
C TRP A 376 10.87 -11.74 28.81
N GLN A 377 9.96 -11.46 27.87
CA GLN A 377 8.53 -11.28 28.16
C GLN A 377 7.97 -12.49 28.94
N SER A 378 8.29 -13.72 28.50
CA SER A 378 7.88 -14.94 29.17
C SER A 378 8.43 -15.02 30.59
N SER A 379 9.69 -14.65 30.82
CA SER A 379 10.32 -14.72 32.14
C SER A 379 9.72 -13.76 33.17
N VAL A 380 9.10 -12.69 32.70
CA VAL A 380 8.44 -11.68 33.55
C VAL A 380 6.91 -11.76 33.52
N GLY A 381 6.34 -12.85 32.96
CA GLY A 381 4.90 -13.09 32.94
C GLY A 381 4.12 -12.17 32.00
N LEU A 382 4.76 -11.61 30.97
CA LEU A 382 4.11 -10.79 29.95
C LEU A 382 3.73 -11.64 28.72
N PRO A 383 2.69 -11.22 27.95
CA PRO A 383 2.44 -11.80 26.64
C PRO A 383 3.68 -11.77 25.76
N ALA A 384 4.16 -12.95 25.35
CA ALA A 384 5.44 -13.13 24.67
C ALA A 384 5.33 -12.93 23.14
N ASP A 385 4.82 -11.77 22.71
CA ASP A 385 4.60 -11.44 21.29
C ASP A 385 5.90 -11.02 20.55
N GLY A 386 6.94 -10.65 21.30
CA GLY A 386 8.20 -10.20 20.74
C GLY A 386 8.13 -8.86 20.01
N ARG A 387 7.09 -8.05 20.25
CA ARG A 387 6.96 -6.74 19.61
C ARG A 387 7.82 -5.69 20.34
N PRO A 388 8.82 -5.08 19.67
CA PRO A 388 9.69 -4.08 20.26
C PRO A 388 8.98 -2.72 20.26
N THR A 389 8.49 -2.30 21.42
CA THR A 389 7.78 -1.03 21.60
C THR A 389 8.42 -0.19 22.70
N LEU A 390 8.03 1.09 22.76
CA LEU A 390 8.50 1.98 23.82
C LEU A 390 8.13 1.43 25.21
N HIS A 391 6.92 0.91 25.38
CA HIS A 391 6.49 0.31 26.63
C HIS A 391 7.39 -0.87 27.05
N MET A 392 7.84 -1.71 26.11
CA MET A 392 8.75 -2.82 26.42
C MET A 392 10.14 -2.31 26.82
N LEU A 393 10.63 -1.26 26.16
CA LEU A 393 11.89 -0.64 26.54
C LEU A 393 11.83 -0.01 27.95
N GLU A 394 10.76 0.69 28.27
CA GLU A 394 10.55 1.29 29.60
C GLU A 394 10.50 0.23 30.70
N ARG A 395 9.93 -0.94 30.44
CA ARG A 395 9.92 -2.04 31.39
C ARG A 395 11.28 -2.74 31.57
N LEU A 396 12.18 -2.61 30.62
CA LEU A 396 13.55 -3.11 30.69
C LEU A 396 14.51 -2.10 31.35
N ARG A 397 14.11 -0.84 31.52
CA ARG A 397 14.88 0.20 32.22
C ARG A 397 14.88 0.00 33.72
#